data_b18cfebd32aaacffa8541b14fbd72674
#
_entry.id   b18cfebd32aaacffa8541b14fbd72674
#
_cell.length_a   1.000
_cell.length_b   1.000
_cell.length_c   1.000
_cell.angle_alpha   90.00
_cell.angle_beta   90.00
_cell.angle_gamma   90.00
#
_symmetry.space_group_name_H-M   'P 1'
#
loop_
_entity.id
_entity.type
_entity.pdbx_description
1 polymer ?
#
loop_
_entity_poly.entity_id
_entity_poly.type
_entity_poly.pdbx_seq_one_letter_code
_entity_poly.pdbx_strand_id
1 'polypeptide(L)'
;MGDLDASVAFAKSEKADANKVGITGFCWGGRITLMYAAHNPNIDAAVAWYGRVGGAFAPGDKIPQDVVAQIKAPVLGLYGGADAGIPNDTVEKFFATLKSSGNTRSEVVIYPDTPHAFHADYRPTYRKDKADDGWKRATAWFKQHLDTAS
;
A
#
# COMPACT_ATOMS: atom_id res chain seq x y z
N MET A 1 -0.29 -0.25 -15.35
CA MET A 1 0.53 0.86 -14.85
C MET A 1 0.31 2.13 -15.66
N GLY A 2 0.16 2.04 -16.99
CA GLY A 2 0.00 3.21 -17.87
C GLY A 2 -1.11 4.19 -17.48
N ASP A 3 -2.27 3.71 -17.02
CA ASP A 3 -3.36 4.60 -16.58
C ASP A 3 -2.98 5.42 -15.33
N LEU A 4 -2.19 4.82 -14.41
CA LEU A 4 -1.70 5.55 -13.24
C LEU A 4 -0.59 6.55 -13.63
N ASP A 5 0.27 6.20 -14.58
CA ASP A 5 1.26 7.14 -15.11
C ASP A 5 0.57 8.33 -15.80
N ALA A 6 -0.49 8.07 -16.57
CA ALA A 6 -1.30 9.12 -17.18
C ALA A 6 -2.01 9.99 -16.13
N SER A 7 -2.51 9.39 -15.04
CA SER A 7 -3.14 10.12 -13.93
C SER A 7 -2.15 11.04 -13.22
N VAL A 8 -0.93 10.58 -12.97
CA VAL A 8 0.14 11.41 -12.39
C VAL A 8 0.52 12.54 -13.34
N ALA A 9 0.66 12.26 -14.64
CA ALA A 9 0.96 13.27 -15.64
C ALA A 9 -0.13 14.33 -15.73
N PHE A 10 -1.41 13.92 -15.69
CA PHE A 10 -2.55 14.81 -15.68
C PHE A 10 -2.56 15.70 -14.41
N ALA A 11 -2.38 15.12 -13.23
CA ALA A 11 -2.33 15.89 -11.99
C ALA A 11 -1.22 16.97 -12.01
N LYS A 12 -0.05 16.63 -12.58
CA LYS A 12 1.04 17.60 -12.78
C LYS A 12 0.65 18.72 -13.74
N SER A 13 -0.08 18.42 -14.83
CA SER A 13 -0.56 19.44 -15.76
C SER A 13 -1.58 20.37 -15.12
N GLU A 14 -2.33 19.90 -14.13
CA GLU A 14 -3.28 20.68 -13.32
C GLU A 14 -2.62 21.37 -12.10
N LYS A 15 -1.29 21.55 -12.15
CA LYS A 15 -0.49 22.26 -11.13
C LYS A 15 -0.38 21.56 -9.78
N ALA A 16 -0.60 20.24 -9.71
CA ALA A 16 -0.25 19.47 -8.53
C ALA A 16 1.27 19.48 -8.32
N ASP A 17 1.68 19.48 -7.06
CA ASP A 17 3.10 19.42 -6.72
C ASP A 17 3.70 18.07 -7.12
N ALA A 18 4.58 18.10 -8.10
CA ALA A 18 5.22 16.91 -8.66
C ALA A 18 6.15 16.18 -7.67
N ASN A 19 6.53 16.87 -6.59
CA ASN A 19 7.43 16.36 -5.54
C ASN A 19 6.63 15.85 -4.31
N LYS A 20 5.32 15.73 -4.43
CA LYS A 20 4.42 15.30 -3.34
C LYS A 20 3.37 14.33 -3.85
N VAL A 21 3.82 13.17 -4.34
CA VAL A 21 2.93 12.17 -4.93
C VAL A 21 2.78 10.98 -3.99
N GLY A 22 1.60 10.86 -3.39
CA GLY A 22 1.20 9.71 -2.59
C GLY A 22 0.27 8.78 -3.34
N ILE A 23 0.30 7.48 -3.01
CA ILE A 23 -0.64 6.49 -3.54
C ILE A 23 -1.27 5.67 -2.44
N THR A 24 -2.57 5.42 -2.55
CA THR A 24 -3.29 4.51 -1.65
C THR A 24 -4.33 3.71 -2.41
N GLY A 25 -4.67 2.55 -1.87
CA GLY A 25 -5.70 1.71 -2.43
C GLY A 25 -6.11 0.57 -1.50
N PHE A 26 -7.30 0.05 -1.71
CA PHE A 26 -7.95 -0.95 -0.89
C PHE A 26 -8.10 -2.27 -1.66
N CYS A 27 -7.89 -3.40 -1.00
CA CYS A 27 -8.06 -4.72 -1.58
C CYS A 27 -7.19 -4.91 -2.85
N TRP A 28 -7.80 -5.06 -4.03
CA TRP A 28 -7.09 -5.04 -5.30
C TRP A 28 -6.28 -3.74 -5.48
N GLY A 29 -6.87 -2.59 -5.13
CA GLY A 29 -6.18 -1.30 -5.15
C GLY A 29 -4.97 -1.25 -4.21
N GLY A 30 -5.01 -1.94 -3.06
CA GLY A 30 -3.87 -2.09 -2.16
C GLY A 30 -2.71 -2.87 -2.82
N ARG A 31 -3.03 -3.95 -3.57
CA ARG A 31 -2.04 -4.66 -4.37
C ARG A 31 -1.45 -3.76 -5.47
N ILE A 32 -2.30 -3.01 -6.18
CA ILE A 32 -1.86 -2.07 -7.22
C ILE A 32 -0.98 -0.96 -6.63
N THR A 33 -1.29 -0.49 -5.42
CA THR A 33 -0.45 0.47 -4.69
C THR A 33 0.99 -0.03 -4.55
N LEU A 34 1.19 -1.28 -4.13
CA LEU A 34 2.52 -1.89 -3.99
C LEU A 34 3.21 -2.05 -5.34
N MET A 35 2.47 -2.50 -6.36
CA MET A 35 3.01 -2.67 -7.71
C MET A 35 3.39 -1.33 -8.33
N TYR A 36 2.59 -0.29 -8.12
CA TYR A 36 2.88 1.03 -8.67
C TYR A 36 4.03 1.73 -7.94
N ALA A 37 4.16 1.56 -6.63
CA ALA A 37 5.30 2.05 -5.86
C ALA A 37 6.63 1.39 -6.30
N ALA A 38 6.59 0.17 -6.85
CA ALA A 38 7.74 -0.46 -7.48
C ALA A 38 8.00 0.03 -8.91
N HIS A 39 6.93 0.40 -9.64
CA HIS A 39 6.98 0.84 -11.02
C HIS A 39 7.44 2.30 -11.14
N ASN A 40 6.91 3.18 -10.29
CA ASN A 40 7.20 4.62 -10.34
C ASN A 40 8.11 5.03 -9.16
N PRO A 41 9.41 5.30 -9.42
CA PRO A 41 10.36 5.66 -8.36
C PRO A 41 10.11 7.06 -7.77
N ASN A 42 9.22 7.86 -8.37
CA ASN A 42 8.86 9.21 -7.92
C ASN A 42 7.61 9.22 -7.01
N ILE A 43 7.20 8.09 -6.47
CA ILE A 43 6.19 8.03 -5.41
C ILE A 43 6.89 8.35 -4.09
N ASP A 44 6.36 9.32 -3.34
CA ASP A 44 6.92 9.79 -2.08
C ASP A 44 6.36 9.05 -0.87
N ALA A 45 5.13 8.53 -0.96
CA ALA A 45 4.50 7.73 0.09
C ALA A 45 3.46 6.77 -0.47
N ALA A 46 3.32 5.60 0.14
CA ALA A 46 2.31 4.60 -0.22
C ALA A 46 1.58 4.05 1.01
N VAL A 47 0.26 3.87 0.90
CA VAL A 47 -0.54 3.18 1.92
C VAL A 47 -1.35 2.07 1.27
N ALA A 48 -1.03 0.83 1.61
CA ALA A 48 -1.68 -0.36 1.06
C ALA A 48 -2.63 -0.98 2.09
N TRP A 49 -3.93 -0.94 1.81
CA TRP A 49 -4.96 -1.52 2.67
C TRP A 49 -5.30 -2.93 2.18
N TYR A 50 -5.03 -3.93 3.02
CA TYR A 50 -5.33 -5.34 2.77
C TYR A 50 -5.09 -5.76 1.30
N GLY A 51 -3.97 -5.31 0.74
CA GLY A 51 -3.53 -5.65 -0.60
C GLY A 51 -2.76 -6.98 -0.62
N ARG A 52 -3.24 -7.94 -1.39
CA ARG A 52 -2.60 -9.25 -1.50
C ARG A 52 -1.19 -9.14 -2.07
N VAL A 53 -0.20 -9.61 -1.32
CA VAL A 53 1.23 -9.51 -1.69
C VAL A 53 1.72 -10.69 -2.55
N GLY A 54 1.13 -11.86 -2.38
CA GLY A 54 1.44 -13.09 -3.12
C GLY A 54 0.32 -13.52 -4.07
N GLY A 55 0.52 -14.65 -4.75
CA GLY A 55 -0.46 -15.29 -5.63
C GLY A 55 -0.67 -14.53 -6.94
N ALA A 56 -0.25 -15.16 -8.04
CA ALA A 56 -0.54 -14.70 -9.39
C ALA A 56 -2.00 -15.03 -9.77
N PHE A 57 -2.62 -14.22 -10.63
CA PHE A 57 -3.96 -14.50 -11.17
C PHE A 57 -3.87 -15.34 -12.45
N ALA A 58 -2.80 -15.14 -13.22
CA ALA A 58 -2.48 -15.95 -14.39
C ALA A 58 -1.00 -16.33 -14.38
N PRO A 59 -0.63 -17.41 -15.07
CA PRO A 59 0.78 -17.78 -15.25
C PRO A 59 1.59 -16.63 -15.87
N GLY A 60 2.70 -16.27 -15.22
CA GLY A 60 3.58 -15.19 -15.69
C GLY A 60 3.23 -13.80 -15.17
N ASP A 61 2.13 -13.62 -14.43
CA ASP A 61 1.82 -12.36 -13.78
C ASP A 61 2.89 -12.02 -12.72
N LYS A 62 3.40 -10.80 -12.77
CA LYS A 62 4.20 -10.25 -11.69
C LYS A 62 3.34 -9.98 -10.46
N ILE A 63 3.87 -10.29 -9.30
CA ILE A 63 3.23 -10.06 -8.01
C ILE A 63 4.06 -9.09 -7.16
N PRO A 64 3.51 -8.46 -6.12
CA PRO A 64 4.26 -7.55 -5.26
C PRO A 64 5.55 -8.15 -4.70
N GLN A 65 5.56 -9.43 -4.35
CA GLN A 65 6.76 -10.13 -3.88
C GLN A 65 7.90 -10.15 -4.91
N ASP A 66 7.60 -10.21 -6.21
CA ASP A 66 8.62 -10.24 -7.27
C ASP A 66 9.32 -8.89 -7.47
N VAL A 67 8.65 -7.80 -7.08
CA VAL A 67 9.11 -6.42 -7.30
C VAL A 67 9.43 -5.67 -6.02
N VAL A 68 9.38 -6.34 -4.87
CA VAL A 68 9.54 -5.71 -3.54
C VAL A 68 10.83 -4.90 -3.41
N ALA A 69 11.94 -5.38 -3.96
CA ALA A 69 13.24 -4.69 -3.90
C ALA A 69 13.29 -3.39 -4.75
N GLN A 70 12.31 -3.19 -5.64
CA GLN A 70 12.21 -2.00 -6.48
C GLN A 70 11.46 -0.87 -5.79
N ILE A 71 10.73 -1.15 -4.69
CA ILE A 71 9.96 -0.15 -3.95
C ILE A 71 10.92 0.75 -3.17
N LYS A 72 10.95 2.04 -3.53
CA LYS A 72 11.76 3.06 -2.86
C LYS A 72 10.97 3.94 -1.91
N ALA A 73 9.69 4.18 -2.23
CA ALA A 73 8.78 4.93 -1.38
C ALA A 73 8.59 4.24 -0.01
N PRO A 74 8.46 4.98 1.09
CA PRO A 74 7.99 4.43 2.35
C PRO A 74 6.56 3.89 2.19
N VAL A 75 6.33 2.66 2.64
CA VAL A 75 5.04 1.96 2.54
C VAL A 75 4.48 1.71 3.93
N LEU A 76 3.23 2.13 4.16
CA LEU A 76 2.42 1.67 5.27
C LEU A 76 1.48 0.56 4.79
N GLY A 77 1.59 -0.62 5.38
CA GLY A 77 0.66 -1.73 5.18
C GLY A 77 -0.37 -1.81 6.31
N LEU A 78 -1.64 -1.88 5.97
CA LEU A 78 -2.74 -2.00 6.92
C LEU A 78 -3.53 -3.28 6.61
N TYR A 79 -3.41 -4.29 7.47
CA TYR A 79 -3.91 -5.64 7.21
C TYR A 79 -4.78 -6.17 8.34
N GLY A 80 -5.69 -7.06 8.00
CA GLY A 80 -6.50 -7.79 8.97
C GLY A 80 -5.87 -9.13 9.34
N GLY A 81 -5.71 -9.40 10.64
CA GLY A 81 -5.10 -10.63 11.13
C GLY A 81 -5.96 -11.89 10.98
N ALA A 82 -7.26 -11.71 10.72
CA ALA A 82 -8.20 -12.80 10.42
C ALA A 82 -8.59 -12.85 8.93
N ASP A 83 -7.80 -12.23 8.06
CA ASP A 83 -8.01 -12.28 6.61
C ASP A 83 -7.50 -13.62 6.04
N ALA A 84 -8.42 -14.57 5.84
CA ALA A 84 -8.09 -15.88 5.29
C ALA A 84 -7.53 -15.85 3.85
N GLY A 85 -7.78 -14.76 3.11
CA GLY A 85 -7.27 -14.58 1.74
C GLY A 85 -5.86 -14.00 1.67
N ILE A 86 -5.35 -13.47 2.80
CA ILE A 86 -4.03 -12.84 2.90
C ILE A 86 -3.35 -13.32 4.19
N PRO A 87 -2.66 -14.48 4.17
CA PRO A 87 -2.00 -15.03 5.35
C PRO A 87 -0.97 -14.05 5.94
N ASN A 88 -0.97 -13.90 7.26
CA ASN A 88 -0.11 -12.94 7.97
C ASN A 88 1.38 -13.15 7.70
N ASP A 89 1.82 -14.40 7.65
CA ASP A 89 3.21 -14.76 7.36
C ASP A 89 3.69 -14.27 5.99
N THR A 90 2.79 -14.24 4.99
CA THR A 90 3.12 -13.70 3.66
C THR A 90 3.31 -12.19 3.70
N VAL A 91 2.51 -11.49 4.50
CA VAL A 91 2.61 -10.04 4.71
C VAL A 91 3.88 -9.71 5.48
N GLU A 92 4.14 -10.40 6.58
CA GLU A 92 5.35 -10.23 7.41
C GLU A 92 6.62 -10.46 6.59
N LYS A 93 6.65 -11.53 5.78
CA LYS A 93 7.77 -11.84 4.89
C LYS A 93 7.97 -10.74 3.84
N PHE A 94 6.89 -10.22 3.26
CA PHE A 94 6.96 -9.12 2.29
C PHE A 94 7.63 -7.88 2.91
N PHE A 95 7.17 -7.43 4.08
CA PHE A 95 7.72 -6.26 4.75
C PHE A 95 9.14 -6.50 5.29
N ALA A 96 9.46 -7.71 5.74
CA ALA A 96 10.83 -8.08 6.09
C ALA A 96 11.77 -7.99 4.88
N THR A 97 11.33 -8.50 3.70
CA THR A 97 12.10 -8.39 2.46
C THR A 97 12.25 -6.94 2.01
N LEU A 98 11.19 -6.16 2.11
CA LEU A 98 11.22 -4.72 1.79
C LEU A 98 12.27 -3.99 2.63
N LYS A 99 12.29 -4.26 3.93
CA LYS A 99 13.27 -3.69 4.87
C LYS A 99 14.70 -4.15 4.57
N SER A 100 14.91 -5.44 4.31
CA SER A 100 16.25 -5.99 3.98
C SER A 100 16.77 -5.50 2.63
N SER A 101 15.88 -5.06 1.73
CA SER A 101 16.23 -4.42 0.45
C SER A 101 16.57 -2.92 0.58
N GLY A 102 16.69 -2.42 1.81
CA GLY A 102 17.09 -1.04 2.11
C GLY A 102 15.94 -0.06 2.38
N ASN A 103 14.67 -0.49 2.25
CA ASN A 103 13.53 0.35 2.57
C ASN A 103 13.15 0.23 4.06
N THR A 104 13.96 0.86 4.91
CA THR A 104 13.82 0.78 6.38
C THR A 104 12.71 1.67 6.95
N ARG A 105 12.14 2.57 6.15
CA ARG A 105 11.07 3.50 6.55
C ARG A 105 9.68 2.90 6.45
N SER A 106 9.53 1.74 5.82
CA SER A 106 8.23 1.08 5.66
C SER A 106 7.77 0.38 6.94
N GLU A 107 6.46 0.40 7.17
CA GLU A 107 5.80 -0.16 8.36
C GLU A 107 4.60 -1.03 7.97
N VAL A 108 4.26 -1.97 8.83
CA VAL A 108 3.06 -2.79 8.70
C VAL A 108 2.32 -2.87 10.02
N VAL A 109 1.00 -2.75 9.95
CA VAL A 109 0.07 -2.97 11.06
C VAL A 109 -0.86 -4.11 10.68
N ILE A 110 -0.86 -5.17 11.49
CA ILE A 110 -1.78 -6.30 11.37
C ILE A 110 -2.73 -6.24 12.56
N TYR A 111 -4.00 -5.95 12.30
CA TYR A 111 -5.03 -5.85 13.33
C TYR A 111 -5.53 -7.23 13.73
N PRO A 112 -5.31 -7.71 14.96
CA PRO A 112 -5.82 -9.01 15.41
C PRO A 112 -7.33 -9.15 15.19
N ASP A 113 -7.79 -10.37 14.92
CA ASP A 113 -9.20 -10.73 14.75
C ASP A 113 -10.01 -9.88 13.75
N THR A 114 -9.30 -9.24 12.84
CA THR A 114 -9.89 -8.31 11.87
C THR A 114 -9.92 -8.97 10.48
N PRO A 115 -11.10 -9.03 9.86
CA PRO A 115 -11.26 -9.68 8.55
C PRO A 115 -10.80 -8.78 7.39
N HIS A 116 -10.83 -9.36 6.17
CA HIS A 116 -10.63 -8.60 4.93
C HIS A 116 -11.65 -7.46 4.79
N ALA A 117 -11.24 -6.36 4.15
CA ALA A 117 -12.08 -5.20 3.86
C ALA A 117 -12.68 -4.51 5.10
N PHE A 118 -11.97 -4.53 6.21
CA PHE A 118 -12.42 -3.95 7.49
C PHE A 118 -12.70 -2.44 7.44
N HIS A 119 -12.22 -1.73 6.43
CA HIS A 119 -12.49 -0.29 6.24
C HIS A 119 -13.77 -0.02 5.41
N ALA A 120 -14.35 -1.02 4.76
CA ALA A 120 -15.49 -0.86 3.88
C ALA A 120 -16.80 -0.84 4.70
N ASP A 121 -17.33 0.33 5.01
CA ASP A 121 -18.48 0.56 5.89
C ASP A 121 -19.80 -0.05 5.40
N TYR A 122 -19.88 -0.36 4.12
CA TYR A 122 -21.01 -1.05 3.47
C TYR A 122 -20.94 -2.58 3.53
N ARG A 123 -19.89 -3.16 4.18
CA ARG A 123 -19.68 -4.61 4.26
C ARG A 123 -19.86 -5.14 5.70
N PRO A 124 -20.34 -6.39 5.86
CA PRO A 124 -20.41 -7.03 7.18
C PRO A 124 -19.04 -7.18 7.88
N THR A 125 -17.98 -7.14 7.10
CA THR A 125 -16.59 -7.21 7.58
C THR A 125 -16.08 -5.89 8.17
N TYR A 126 -16.84 -4.81 8.08
CA TYR A 126 -16.46 -3.50 8.63
C TYR A 126 -16.14 -3.58 10.13
N ARG A 127 -15.05 -2.95 10.52
CA ARG A 127 -14.63 -2.80 11.92
C ARG A 127 -14.28 -1.34 12.14
N LYS A 128 -15.25 -0.61 12.67
CA LYS A 128 -15.18 0.86 12.83
C LYS A 128 -13.90 1.32 13.54
N ASP A 129 -13.57 0.69 14.67
CA ASP A 129 -12.39 1.04 15.47
C ASP A 129 -11.07 0.84 14.70
N LYS A 130 -10.97 -0.22 13.89
CA LYS A 130 -9.80 -0.50 13.05
C LYS A 130 -9.76 0.38 11.80
N ALA A 131 -10.92 0.68 11.23
CA ALA A 131 -11.03 1.62 10.12
C ALA A 131 -10.60 3.03 10.53
N ASP A 132 -11.07 3.51 11.68
CA ASP A 132 -10.73 4.83 12.21
C ASP A 132 -9.23 4.92 12.57
N ASP A 133 -8.66 3.91 13.24
CA ASP A 133 -7.22 3.88 13.53
C ASP A 133 -6.38 3.82 12.26
N GLY A 134 -6.76 2.96 11.32
CA GLY A 134 -6.05 2.85 10.03
C GLY A 134 -6.10 4.15 9.24
N TRP A 135 -7.23 4.85 9.22
CA TRP A 135 -7.36 6.14 8.55
C TRP A 135 -6.50 7.22 9.20
N LYS A 136 -6.47 7.25 10.53
CA LYS A 136 -5.59 8.14 11.29
C LYS A 136 -4.12 7.89 10.97
N ARG A 137 -3.71 6.62 10.90
CA ARG A 137 -2.33 6.24 10.52
C ARG A 137 -2.02 6.64 9.09
N ALA A 138 -2.92 6.35 8.15
CA ALA A 138 -2.73 6.67 6.73
C ALA A 138 -2.57 8.18 6.50
N THR A 139 -3.42 8.99 7.14
CA THR A 139 -3.33 10.47 7.05
C THR A 139 -2.06 11.01 7.68
N ALA A 140 -1.65 10.48 8.84
CA ALA A 140 -0.38 10.85 9.47
C ALA A 140 0.83 10.44 8.61
N TRP A 141 0.77 9.25 7.96
CA TRP A 141 1.78 8.75 7.06
C TRP A 141 2.02 9.67 5.87
N PHE A 142 0.94 10.05 5.19
CA PHE A 142 1.03 10.99 4.08
C PHE A 142 1.55 12.35 4.53
N LYS A 143 1.05 12.88 5.64
CA LYS A 143 1.55 14.15 6.18
C LYS A 143 3.05 14.08 6.47
N GLN A 144 3.52 13.03 7.13
CA GLN A 144 4.93 12.87 7.47
C GLN A 144 5.84 12.79 6.24
N HIS A 145 5.42 12.05 5.21
CA HIS A 145 6.30 11.74 4.08
C HIS A 145 6.13 12.67 2.89
N LEU A 146 4.95 13.29 2.70
CA LEU A 146 4.76 14.29 1.65
C LEU A 146 5.20 15.70 2.07
N ASP A 147 5.10 16.04 3.37
CA ASP A 147 5.58 17.35 3.84
C ASP A 147 7.12 17.43 3.89
N THR A 148 7.81 16.29 3.96
CA THR A 148 9.28 16.21 3.99
C THR A 148 9.90 15.92 2.62
N ALA A 149 9.09 15.65 1.60
CA ALA A 149 9.55 15.51 0.21
C ALA A 149 9.94 16.90 -0.32
N SER A 150 11.23 17.15 -0.49
CA SER A 150 11.83 18.39 -0.98
C SER A 150 12.83 18.11 -2.09
#